data_9821d2f1fa1bae76b29d58e7d12048fd
#
_entry.id   9821d2f1fa1bae76b29d58e7d12048fd
#
_cell.length_a   1.000
_cell.length_b   1.000
_cell.length_c   1.000
_cell.angle_alpha   90.00
_cell.angle_beta   90.00
_cell.angle_gamma   90.00
#
_symmetry.space_group_name_H-M   'P 1'
#
loop_
_entity.id
_entity.type
_entity.pdbx_description
1 polymer ?
#
loop_
_entity_poly.entity_id
_entity_poly.type
_entity_poly.pdbx_seq_one_letter_code
_entity_poly.pdbx_strand_id
1 'polypeptide(L)'
;MIRKTMIATIGMIILCMVACGSTGNKSQDINEQEVKQEPKKRGFQLPEVPVMLNTPELRAAYVSEHYWDHFDFADTTYIHLPDITEQAIVNFMDLMNYVPQEVEDLAIQTLYQKAAPHSPMLWHFWETMSSYWHDPNSPLKNEEKFIGMCKNIEAVPQVEEVLRQRAAYVRMLAEKNRVGMKAADFVYTLESGKQGRLHQLKAEYTLVFFYNPDSEMCIDIKQEMKNSVLLQNLVRNGQMKVLTVYPDEDLNLWRQHLSEMKESWINAYDKGQVLTIEQRYDLSSIPSFYLLDKDKKVLLKDADWRQVLQFFKK
;
A
#
# COMPACT_ATOMS: atom_id res chain seq x y z
N MET A 1 24.52 -1.87 34.48
CA MET A 1 24.53 -1.65 35.94
C MET A 1 23.11 -1.64 36.44
N ILE A 2 22.85 -2.54 37.31
CA ILE A 2 21.60 -3.05 37.89
C ILE A 2 20.87 -1.95 38.72
N ARG A 3 19.55 -1.91 38.65
CA ARG A 3 18.74 -1.85 39.92
C ARG A 3 17.29 -2.26 39.65
N LYS A 4 16.98 -3.47 40.13
CA LYS A 4 15.64 -3.93 40.51
C LYS A 4 15.21 -3.19 41.77
N THR A 5 13.92 -2.86 41.92
CA THR A 5 13.26 -2.78 43.22
C THR A 5 11.84 -3.29 43.11
N MET A 6 11.62 -4.29 43.89
CA MET A 6 10.40 -5.03 44.21
C MET A 6 9.84 -4.44 45.54
N ILE A 7 8.54 -4.25 45.69
CA ILE A 7 7.78 -4.17 46.98
C ILE A 7 6.35 -4.55 46.58
N ALA A 8 5.78 -5.65 46.89
CA ALA A 8 5.33 -6.37 48.06
C ALA A 8 4.07 -5.75 48.72
N THR A 9 2.98 -6.45 48.51
CA THR A 9 1.83 -6.82 49.39
C THR A 9 1.39 -5.91 50.53
N ILE A 10 0.04 -5.72 50.63
CA ILE A 10 -0.71 -5.93 51.89
C ILE A 10 -2.18 -6.22 51.53
N GLY A 11 -2.67 -7.38 51.98
CA GLY A 11 -4.07 -7.75 51.98
C GLY A 11 -4.76 -7.21 53.24
N MET A 12 -6.07 -7.03 53.17
CA MET A 12 -6.89 -6.87 54.35
C MET A 12 -8.28 -7.48 54.12
N ILE A 13 -8.48 -8.59 54.79
CA ILE A 13 -9.76 -9.31 54.98
C ILE A 13 -10.55 -8.55 56.02
N ILE A 14 -11.79 -8.22 55.74
CA ILE A 14 -12.78 -7.92 56.78
C ILE A 14 -14.02 -8.79 56.53
N LEU A 15 -14.17 -9.72 57.46
CA LEU A 15 -15.31 -10.59 57.68
C LEU A 15 -16.24 -9.87 58.65
N CYS A 16 -17.52 -9.71 58.35
CA CYS A 16 -18.55 -9.44 59.36
C CYS A 16 -19.84 -10.21 59.05
N MET A 17 -20.24 -10.88 60.11
CA MET A 17 -21.37 -11.80 60.18
C MET A 17 -22.73 -11.13 60.37
N VAL A 18 -23.74 -11.76 59.82
CA VAL A 18 -25.06 -12.18 60.34
C VAL A 18 -25.94 -11.21 61.15
N ALA A 19 -27.15 -11.05 60.68
CA ALA A 19 -28.35 -11.20 61.56
C ALA A 19 -29.60 -11.44 60.72
N CYS A 20 -30.34 -12.50 61.04
CA CYS A 20 -31.68 -12.90 60.56
C CYS A 20 -32.77 -11.91 60.99
N GLY A 21 -33.79 -11.74 60.15
CA GLY A 21 -35.08 -11.13 60.50
C GLY A 21 -36.14 -11.48 59.46
N SER A 22 -36.98 -12.44 59.83
CA SER A 22 -38.17 -12.90 59.09
C SER A 22 -39.31 -11.91 59.18
N THR A 23 -39.95 -11.57 58.04
CA THR A 23 -41.44 -11.49 57.95
C THR A 23 -41.85 -11.42 56.48
N GLY A 24 -42.81 -12.23 56.11
CA GLY A 24 -43.28 -12.40 54.73
C GLY A 24 -44.13 -11.26 54.22
N ASN A 25 -44.09 -11.07 52.92
CA ASN A 25 -45.29 -10.67 52.18
C ASN A 25 -45.20 -11.19 50.72
N LYS A 26 -46.28 -11.80 50.25
CA LYS A 26 -46.47 -12.29 48.88
C LYS A 26 -46.56 -11.10 47.93
N SER A 27 -45.76 -11.09 46.88
CA SER A 27 -46.04 -10.32 45.66
C SER A 27 -45.37 -10.98 44.50
N GLN A 28 -46.18 -11.53 43.63
CA GLN A 28 -46.08 -11.73 42.18
C GLN A 28 -44.70 -11.95 41.57
N ASP A 29 -44.47 -13.20 41.19
CA ASP A 29 -43.48 -13.60 40.20
C ASP A 29 -43.75 -12.90 38.85
N ILE A 30 -42.98 -11.85 38.55
CA ILE A 30 -42.77 -11.41 37.18
C ILE A 30 -41.57 -12.21 36.67
N ASN A 31 -41.88 -13.17 35.86
CA ASN A 31 -40.93 -14.02 35.18
C ASN A 31 -40.28 -13.16 34.06
N GLU A 32 -39.26 -12.34 34.41
CA GLU A 32 -38.31 -11.79 33.44
C GLU A 32 -37.49 -12.96 32.91
N GLN A 33 -37.94 -13.54 31.81
CA GLN A 33 -37.07 -14.37 30.97
C GLN A 33 -36.02 -13.40 30.41
N GLU A 34 -34.85 -13.32 31.08
CA GLU A 34 -33.62 -12.92 30.44
C GLU A 34 -33.43 -13.84 29.23
N VAL A 35 -33.77 -13.34 28.06
CA VAL A 35 -33.35 -13.91 26.80
C VAL A 35 -31.80 -13.77 26.79
N LYS A 36 -31.12 -14.80 27.25
CA LYS A 36 -29.69 -14.97 27.01
C LYS A 36 -29.53 -15.02 25.48
N GLN A 37 -29.24 -13.86 24.90
CA GLN A 37 -28.72 -13.80 23.54
C GLN A 37 -27.41 -14.58 23.59
N GLU A 38 -27.39 -15.75 22.94
CA GLU A 38 -26.14 -16.45 22.65
C GLU A 38 -25.19 -15.43 21.98
N PRO A 39 -23.91 -15.38 22.40
CA PRO A 39 -22.97 -14.44 21.79
C PRO A 39 -22.92 -14.79 20.29
N LYS A 40 -23.38 -13.85 19.45
CA LYS A 40 -23.27 -13.97 17.99
C LYS A 40 -21.85 -14.37 17.68
N LYS A 41 -21.65 -15.55 17.09
CA LYS A 41 -20.33 -16.05 16.69
C LYS A 41 -19.74 -15.03 15.73
N ARG A 42 -18.76 -14.27 16.18
CA ARG A 42 -18.09 -13.26 15.36
C ARG A 42 -17.42 -13.97 14.19
N GLY A 43 -17.74 -13.59 12.98
CA GLY A 43 -17.17 -14.17 11.77
C GLY A 43 -17.69 -13.45 10.55
N PHE A 44 -16.89 -13.45 9.49
CA PHE A 44 -17.33 -12.93 8.21
C PHE A 44 -18.26 -13.93 7.53
N GLN A 45 -19.37 -13.43 6.97
CA GLN A 45 -20.37 -14.25 6.26
C GLN A 45 -20.51 -13.77 4.83
N LEU A 46 -20.26 -14.68 3.88
CA LEU A 46 -20.54 -14.44 2.47
C LEU A 46 -22.04 -14.46 2.18
N PRO A 47 -22.49 -13.75 1.11
CA PRO A 47 -23.87 -13.82 0.67
C PRO A 47 -24.23 -15.21 0.16
N GLU A 48 -25.47 -15.63 0.36
CA GLU A 48 -26.02 -16.84 -0.27
C GLU A 48 -26.24 -16.59 -1.76
N VAL A 49 -25.59 -17.38 -2.59
CA VAL A 49 -25.67 -17.22 -4.05
C VAL A 49 -26.94 -17.92 -4.59
N PRO A 50 -27.85 -17.19 -5.27
CA PRO A 50 -29.04 -17.78 -5.85
C PRO A 50 -28.72 -18.94 -6.81
N VAL A 51 -29.48 -20.05 -6.69
CA VAL A 51 -29.23 -21.27 -7.48
C VAL A 51 -29.34 -21.03 -8.99
N MET A 52 -30.14 -20.03 -9.41
CA MET A 52 -30.33 -19.66 -10.81
C MET A 52 -29.05 -19.07 -11.44
N LEU A 53 -28.09 -18.56 -10.66
CA LEU A 53 -26.80 -18.08 -11.14
C LEU A 53 -25.89 -19.29 -11.35
N ASN A 54 -25.89 -19.83 -12.56
CA ASN A 54 -25.32 -21.14 -12.88
C ASN A 54 -23.93 -21.07 -13.56
N THR A 55 -23.41 -19.85 -13.85
CA THR A 55 -22.04 -19.70 -14.38
C THR A 55 -21.11 -19.09 -13.33
N PRO A 56 -19.81 -19.41 -13.38
CA PRO A 56 -18.82 -18.83 -12.47
C PRO A 56 -18.82 -17.29 -12.50
N GLU A 57 -18.96 -16.69 -13.68
CA GLU A 57 -18.92 -15.24 -13.90
C GLU A 57 -20.11 -14.54 -13.22
N LEU A 58 -21.34 -15.09 -13.40
CA LEU A 58 -22.56 -14.56 -12.76
C LEU A 58 -22.48 -14.69 -11.23
N ARG A 59 -21.91 -15.79 -10.75
CA ARG A 59 -21.73 -16.01 -9.31
C ARG A 59 -20.68 -15.05 -8.74
N ALA A 60 -19.55 -14.87 -9.43
CA ALA A 60 -18.51 -13.93 -9.02
C ALA A 60 -19.05 -12.50 -8.97
N ALA A 61 -19.77 -12.05 -10.00
CA ALA A 61 -20.39 -10.74 -10.04
C ALA A 61 -21.35 -10.55 -8.85
N TYR A 62 -22.27 -11.49 -8.63
CA TYR A 62 -23.21 -11.44 -7.52
C TYR A 62 -22.49 -11.38 -6.16
N VAL A 63 -21.50 -12.26 -5.93
CA VAL A 63 -20.74 -12.26 -4.67
C VAL A 63 -20.01 -10.93 -4.49
N SER A 64 -19.44 -10.34 -5.54
CA SER A 64 -18.73 -9.07 -5.47
C SER A 64 -19.65 -7.92 -5.02
N GLU A 65 -20.84 -7.84 -5.61
CA GLU A 65 -21.82 -6.78 -5.31
C GLU A 65 -22.38 -6.89 -3.88
N HIS A 66 -22.57 -8.15 -3.40
CA HIS A 66 -23.20 -8.46 -2.11
C HIS A 66 -22.19 -8.86 -1.02
N TYR A 67 -20.90 -8.77 -1.29
CA TYR A 67 -19.82 -9.28 -0.42
C TYR A 67 -19.94 -8.77 1.01
N TRP A 68 -20.28 -7.50 1.18
CA TRP A 68 -20.32 -6.80 2.45
C TRP A 68 -21.72 -6.66 3.06
N ASP A 69 -22.73 -7.37 2.56
CA ASP A 69 -24.12 -7.20 3.02
C ASP A 69 -24.33 -7.63 4.48
N HIS A 70 -23.56 -8.61 4.94
CA HIS A 70 -23.66 -9.13 6.31
C HIS A 70 -22.60 -8.56 7.26
N PHE A 71 -21.75 -7.64 6.79
CA PHE A 71 -20.71 -7.03 7.62
C PHE A 71 -21.26 -5.81 8.37
N ASP A 72 -21.05 -5.78 9.69
CA ASP A 72 -21.45 -4.64 10.52
C ASP A 72 -20.35 -3.58 10.57
N PHE A 73 -20.46 -2.57 9.72
CA PHE A 73 -19.53 -1.44 9.66
C PHE A 73 -19.55 -0.57 10.91
N ALA A 74 -20.61 -0.61 11.73
CA ALA A 74 -20.71 0.15 12.96
C ALA A 74 -19.89 -0.47 14.11
N ASP A 75 -19.65 -1.78 14.07
CA ASP A 75 -18.83 -2.46 15.09
C ASP A 75 -17.34 -2.28 14.80
N THR A 76 -16.75 -1.20 15.33
CA THR A 76 -15.32 -0.88 15.17
C THR A 76 -14.39 -1.90 15.84
N THR A 77 -14.89 -2.84 16.66
CA THR A 77 -14.03 -3.90 17.21
C THR A 77 -13.48 -4.82 16.13
N TYR A 78 -14.15 -4.91 14.97
CA TYR A 78 -13.66 -5.65 13.80
C TYR A 78 -12.31 -5.15 13.27
N ILE A 79 -11.96 -3.88 13.48
CA ILE A 79 -10.64 -3.31 13.11
C ILE A 79 -9.49 -4.07 13.80
N HIS A 80 -9.75 -4.62 14.99
CA HIS A 80 -8.76 -5.35 15.80
C HIS A 80 -8.86 -6.87 15.66
N LEU A 81 -9.60 -7.36 14.66
CA LEU A 81 -9.79 -8.78 14.37
C LEU A 81 -9.30 -9.10 12.94
N PRO A 82 -7.95 -9.08 12.71
CA PRO A 82 -7.38 -9.26 11.37
C PRO A 82 -7.77 -10.60 10.73
N ASP A 83 -7.86 -11.66 11.52
CA ASP A 83 -8.29 -13.00 11.04
C ASP A 83 -9.71 -12.99 10.44
N ILE A 84 -10.51 -11.96 10.73
CA ILE A 84 -11.86 -11.79 10.19
C ILE A 84 -11.86 -10.69 9.12
N THR A 85 -11.48 -9.47 9.49
CA THR A 85 -11.67 -8.28 8.65
C THR A 85 -10.60 -8.17 7.57
N GLU A 86 -9.32 -8.29 7.95
CA GLU A 86 -8.23 -8.20 6.97
C GLU A 86 -8.27 -9.38 6.00
N GLN A 87 -8.58 -10.61 6.49
CA GLN A 87 -8.76 -11.76 5.62
C GLN A 87 -9.94 -11.56 4.66
N ALA A 88 -11.05 -11.00 5.13
CA ALA A 88 -12.20 -10.69 4.27
C ALA A 88 -11.83 -9.63 3.22
N ILE A 89 -11.08 -8.59 3.58
CA ILE A 89 -10.58 -7.57 2.64
C ILE A 89 -9.68 -8.22 1.57
N VAL A 90 -8.72 -9.05 1.96
CA VAL A 90 -7.83 -9.71 1.00
C VAL A 90 -8.60 -10.63 0.05
N ASN A 91 -9.57 -11.40 0.57
CA ASN A 91 -10.42 -12.25 -0.26
C ASN A 91 -11.30 -11.42 -1.22
N PHE A 92 -11.81 -10.28 -0.77
CA PHE A 92 -12.54 -9.34 -1.63
C PHE A 92 -11.66 -8.78 -2.74
N MET A 93 -10.43 -8.36 -2.41
CA MET A 93 -9.46 -7.86 -3.38
C MET A 93 -9.07 -8.93 -4.41
N ASP A 94 -8.91 -10.19 -3.98
CA ASP A 94 -8.64 -11.30 -4.91
C ASP A 94 -9.82 -11.54 -5.85
N LEU A 95 -11.06 -11.47 -5.34
CA LEU A 95 -12.27 -11.63 -6.14
C LEU A 95 -12.36 -10.61 -7.29
N MET A 96 -11.81 -9.39 -7.10
CA MET A 96 -11.78 -8.35 -8.14
C MET A 96 -10.93 -8.74 -9.37
N ASN A 97 -10.11 -9.79 -9.30
CA ASN A 97 -9.37 -10.31 -10.44
C ASN A 97 -10.23 -11.18 -11.37
N TYR A 98 -11.42 -11.57 -10.95
CA TYR A 98 -12.31 -12.53 -11.65
C TYR A 98 -13.60 -11.90 -12.17
N VAL A 99 -13.74 -10.59 -12.05
CA VAL A 99 -14.93 -9.86 -12.49
C VAL A 99 -14.58 -8.77 -13.50
N PRO A 100 -15.54 -8.38 -14.38
CA PRO A 100 -15.36 -7.23 -15.26
C PRO A 100 -15.14 -5.93 -14.48
N GLN A 101 -14.51 -4.94 -15.10
CA GLN A 101 -14.17 -3.65 -14.46
C GLN A 101 -15.42 -2.94 -13.91
N GLU A 102 -16.54 -3.01 -14.63
CA GLU A 102 -17.77 -2.37 -14.21
C GLU A 102 -18.35 -2.97 -12.91
N VAL A 103 -18.19 -4.28 -12.73
CA VAL A 103 -18.60 -4.99 -11.50
C VAL A 103 -17.65 -4.65 -10.36
N GLU A 104 -16.34 -4.60 -10.64
CA GLU A 104 -15.34 -4.17 -9.66
C GLU A 104 -15.62 -2.76 -9.17
N ASP A 105 -15.85 -1.82 -10.09
CA ASP A 105 -16.14 -0.43 -9.75
C ASP A 105 -17.38 -0.31 -8.85
N LEU A 106 -18.44 -1.01 -9.18
CA LEU A 106 -19.67 -1.04 -8.38
C LEU A 106 -19.44 -1.66 -6.99
N ALA A 107 -18.71 -2.77 -6.92
CA ALA A 107 -18.41 -3.46 -5.66
C ALA A 107 -17.57 -2.57 -4.72
N ILE A 108 -16.56 -1.88 -5.26
CA ILE A 108 -15.73 -0.94 -4.49
C ILE A 108 -16.56 0.27 -4.04
N GLN A 109 -17.38 0.86 -4.91
CA GLN A 109 -18.27 1.97 -4.54
C GLN A 109 -19.23 1.55 -3.43
N THR A 110 -19.83 0.36 -3.54
CA THR A 110 -20.74 -0.19 -2.52
C THR A 110 -20.06 -0.35 -1.18
N LEU A 111 -18.83 -0.89 -1.15
CA LEU A 111 -18.02 -0.99 0.05
C LEU A 111 -17.86 0.39 0.71
N TYR A 112 -17.39 1.38 -0.05
CA TYR A 112 -17.11 2.71 0.50
C TYR A 112 -18.39 3.49 0.86
N GLN A 113 -19.50 3.27 0.17
CA GLN A 113 -20.81 3.79 0.58
C GLN A 113 -21.26 3.24 1.94
N LYS A 114 -21.06 1.94 2.18
CA LYS A 114 -21.40 1.28 3.46
C LYS A 114 -20.44 1.71 4.58
N ALA A 115 -19.15 1.89 4.30
CA ALA A 115 -18.14 2.29 5.28
C ALA A 115 -18.22 3.80 5.64
N ALA A 116 -18.65 4.65 4.71
CA ALA A 116 -18.62 6.11 4.84
C ALA A 116 -19.28 6.68 6.12
N PRO A 117 -20.44 6.12 6.63
CA PRO A 117 -21.01 6.60 7.88
C PRO A 117 -20.16 6.31 9.13
N HIS A 118 -19.13 5.47 9.02
CA HIS A 118 -18.32 4.95 10.13
C HIS A 118 -16.85 5.26 9.91
N SER A 119 -16.43 6.50 10.21
CA SER A 119 -15.08 7.01 9.89
C SER A 119 -13.92 6.08 10.29
N PRO A 120 -13.86 5.48 11.49
CA PRO A 120 -12.77 4.56 11.82
C PRO A 120 -12.72 3.33 10.89
N MET A 121 -13.87 2.79 10.52
CA MET A 121 -13.97 1.64 9.62
C MET A 121 -13.62 2.04 8.18
N LEU A 122 -14.10 3.19 7.73
CA LEU A 122 -13.75 3.77 6.42
C LEU A 122 -12.24 3.88 6.24
N TRP A 123 -11.53 4.46 7.22
CA TRP A 123 -10.08 4.58 7.20
C TRP A 123 -9.38 3.24 7.27
N HIS A 124 -9.87 2.30 8.06
CA HIS A 124 -9.32 0.95 8.12
C HIS A 124 -9.36 0.24 6.77
N PHE A 125 -10.48 0.29 6.05
CA PHE A 125 -10.58 -0.27 4.70
C PHE A 125 -9.64 0.42 3.72
N TRP A 126 -9.60 1.75 3.75
CA TRP A 126 -8.67 2.52 2.92
C TRP A 126 -7.21 2.14 3.17
N GLU A 127 -6.78 2.12 4.42
CA GLU A 127 -5.39 1.85 4.78
C GLU A 127 -5.00 0.41 4.45
N THR A 128 -5.86 -0.56 4.75
CA THR A 128 -5.61 -1.97 4.47
C THR A 128 -5.52 -2.22 2.97
N MET A 129 -6.49 -1.80 2.18
CA MET A 129 -6.47 -2.00 0.72
C MET A 129 -5.30 -1.25 0.06
N SER A 130 -4.98 -0.04 0.54
CA SER A 130 -3.82 0.72 0.06
C SER A 130 -2.50 0.00 0.37
N SER A 131 -2.33 -0.57 1.57
CA SER A 131 -1.13 -1.32 1.93
C SER A 131 -0.92 -2.55 1.05
N TYR A 132 -1.99 -3.17 0.56
CA TYR A 132 -1.88 -4.31 -0.34
C TYR A 132 -1.65 -3.91 -1.80
N TRP A 133 -2.39 -2.94 -2.34
CA TRP A 133 -2.32 -2.62 -3.77
C TRP A 133 -1.26 -1.59 -4.12
N HIS A 134 -0.84 -0.74 -3.17
CA HIS A 134 0.06 0.38 -3.45
C HIS A 134 1.47 0.22 -2.84
N ASP A 135 1.63 -0.44 -1.68
CA ASP A 135 2.95 -0.62 -1.07
C ASP A 135 3.91 -1.34 -2.03
N PRO A 136 5.10 -0.78 -2.32
CA PRO A 136 6.10 -1.40 -3.17
C PRO A 136 6.52 -2.80 -2.75
N ASN A 137 6.46 -3.09 -1.44
CA ASN A 137 6.87 -4.38 -0.86
C ASN A 137 5.72 -5.40 -0.79
N SER A 138 4.50 -5.00 -1.13
CA SER A 138 3.36 -5.90 -1.11
C SER A 138 3.43 -6.93 -2.24
N PRO A 139 3.26 -8.23 -1.95
CA PRO A 139 3.16 -9.26 -2.98
C PRO A 139 1.90 -9.13 -3.84
N LEU A 140 0.91 -8.37 -3.37
CA LEU A 140 -0.36 -8.09 -4.06
C LEU A 140 -0.36 -6.73 -4.74
N LYS A 141 0.80 -6.03 -4.82
CA LYS A 141 0.91 -4.72 -5.46
C LYS A 141 0.26 -4.75 -6.85
N ASN A 142 -0.70 -3.85 -7.06
CA ASN A 142 -1.38 -3.66 -8.34
C ASN A 142 -1.82 -2.21 -8.49
N GLU A 143 -1.00 -1.43 -9.19
CA GLU A 143 -1.22 0.01 -9.33
C GLU A 143 -2.52 0.34 -10.08
N GLU A 144 -2.92 -0.48 -11.07
CA GLU A 144 -4.17 -0.25 -11.81
C GLU A 144 -5.40 -0.43 -10.91
N LYS A 145 -5.39 -1.47 -10.05
CA LYS A 145 -6.43 -1.67 -9.04
C LYS A 145 -6.45 -0.53 -8.01
N PHE A 146 -5.27 -0.08 -7.57
CA PHE A 146 -5.17 1.07 -6.67
C PHE A 146 -5.73 2.35 -7.28
N ILE A 147 -5.39 2.66 -8.53
CA ILE A 147 -5.95 3.80 -9.27
C ILE A 147 -7.46 3.68 -9.40
N GLY A 148 -7.96 2.49 -9.73
CA GLY A 148 -9.41 2.19 -9.80
C GLY A 148 -10.10 2.44 -8.46
N MET A 149 -9.56 1.92 -7.37
CA MET A 149 -10.06 2.14 -6.01
C MET A 149 -10.14 3.63 -5.68
N CYS A 150 -9.08 4.41 -5.94
CA CYS A 150 -9.08 5.85 -5.69
C CYS A 150 -10.19 6.56 -6.47
N LYS A 151 -10.38 6.25 -7.76
CA LYS A 151 -11.46 6.82 -8.59
C LYS A 151 -12.83 6.51 -8.02
N ASN A 152 -13.04 5.28 -7.55
CA ASN A 152 -14.31 4.87 -6.96
C ASN A 152 -14.58 5.58 -5.64
N ILE A 153 -13.56 5.80 -4.79
CA ILE A 153 -13.68 6.60 -3.56
C ILE A 153 -14.06 8.06 -3.88
N GLU A 154 -13.41 8.66 -4.88
CA GLU A 154 -13.72 10.03 -5.31
C GLU A 154 -15.17 10.16 -5.83
N ALA A 155 -15.71 9.10 -6.42
CA ALA A 155 -17.07 9.06 -6.97
C ALA A 155 -18.16 8.84 -5.90
N VAL A 156 -17.83 8.48 -4.67
CA VAL A 156 -18.80 8.24 -3.58
C VAL A 156 -18.99 9.52 -2.75
N PRO A 157 -20.14 10.24 -2.90
CA PRO A 157 -20.35 11.53 -2.21
C PRO A 157 -20.39 11.43 -0.68
N GLN A 158 -20.73 10.25 -0.14
CA GLN A 158 -20.83 9.98 1.30
C GLN A 158 -19.46 9.86 1.98
N VAL A 159 -18.39 9.58 1.22
CA VAL A 159 -17.04 9.54 1.75
C VAL A 159 -16.62 10.94 2.19
N GLU A 160 -16.01 11.04 3.36
CA GLU A 160 -15.53 12.31 3.91
C GLU A 160 -14.51 12.99 2.99
N GLU A 161 -14.57 14.32 2.93
CA GLU A 161 -13.79 15.14 2.01
C GLU A 161 -12.28 14.90 2.13
N VAL A 162 -11.78 14.74 3.36
CA VAL A 162 -10.35 14.50 3.62
C VAL A 162 -9.87 13.22 2.94
N LEU A 163 -10.65 12.13 2.99
CA LEU A 163 -10.27 10.90 2.32
C LEU A 163 -10.38 11.02 0.80
N ARG A 164 -11.41 11.70 0.28
CA ARG A 164 -11.54 11.94 -1.17
C ARG A 164 -10.36 12.73 -1.72
N GLN A 165 -9.94 13.79 -1.02
CA GLN A 165 -8.76 14.59 -1.42
C GLN A 165 -7.48 13.78 -1.33
N ARG A 166 -7.32 12.94 -0.31
CA ARG A 166 -6.17 12.03 -0.19
C ARG A 166 -6.14 11.03 -1.35
N ALA A 167 -7.27 10.39 -1.65
CA ALA A 167 -7.39 9.45 -2.75
C ALA A 167 -7.05 10.13 -4.10
N ALA A 168 -7.59 11.33 -4.36
CA ALA A 168 -7.29 12.09 -5.56
C ALA A 168 -5.80 12.42 -5.67
N TYR A 169 -5.16 12.83 -4.58
CA TYR A 169 -3.74 13.17 -4.56
C TYR A 169 -2.84 11.95 -4.85
N VAL A 170 -3.05 10.84 -4.14
CA VAL A 170 -2.21 9.64 -4.37
C VAL A 170 -2.49 9.00 -5.74
N ARG A 171 -3.73 9.07 -6.24
CA ARG A 171 -4.05 8.67 -7.61
C ARG A 171 -3.29 9.51 -8.64
N MET A 172 -3.28 10.83 -8.47
CA MET A 172 -2.52 11.72 -9.36
C MET A 172 -1.03 11.32 -9.42
N LEU A 173 -0.43 10.92 -8.32
CA LEU A 173 0.95 10.42 -8.29
C LEU A 173 1.05 9.03 -8.97
N ALA A 174 0.13 8.12 -8.66
CA ALA A 174 0.12 6.77 -9.22
C ALA A 174 -0.10 6.77 -10.74
N GLU A 175 -0.88 7.71 -11.28
CA GLU A 175 -1.11 7.86 -12.72
C GLU A 175 0.12 8.37 -13.50
N LYS A 176 1.18 8.87 -12.79
CA LYS A 176 2.42 9.29 -13.44
C LYS A 176 3.30 8.09 -13.77
N ASN A 177 3.95 8.17 -14.92
CA ASN A 177 4.93 7.16 -15.35
C ASN A 177 4.39 5.71 -15.32
N ARG A 178 3.11 5.50 -15.65
CA ARG A 178 2.50 4.15 -15.68
C ARG A 178 3.24 3.23 -16.65
N VAL A 179 3.28 1.95 -16.32
CA VAL A 179 3.87 0.92 -17.20
C VAL A 179 3.23 0.98 -18.59
N GLY A 180 4.05 0.93 -19.63
CA GLY A 180 3.64 1.08 -21.02
C GLY A 180 3.52 2.54 -21.51
N MET A 181 3.46 3.51 -20.62
CA MET A 181 3.44 4.95 -20.98
C MET A 181 4.86 5.50 -21.08
N LYS A 182 5.01 6.61 -21.79
CA LYS A 182 6.30 7.30 -21.88
C LYS A 182 6.60 7.99 -20.55
N ALA A 183 7.78 7.73 -19.98
CA ALA A 183 8.24 8.34 -18.73
C ALA A 183 8.33 9.87 -18.88
N ALA A 184 8.04 10.59 -17.79
CA ALA A 184 8.24 12.03 -17.73
C ALA A 184 9.71 12.37 -17.97
N ASP A 185 9.96 13.32 -18.87
CA ASP A 185 11.31 13.79 -19.15
C ASP A 185 11.81 14.73 -18.06
N PHE A 186 13.10 14.66 -17.73
CA PHE A 186 13.71 15.60 -16.81
C PHE A 186 15.18 15.89 -17.18
N VAL A 187 15.64 17.01 -16.68
CA VAL A 187 17.05 17.42 -16.78
C VAL A 187 17.77 16.95 -15.52
N TYR A 188 18.87 16.24 -15.69
CA TYR A 188 19.78 15.87 -14.61
C TYR A 188 21.10 16.63 -14.72
N THR A 189 21.80 16.82 -13.61
CA THR A 189 23.07 17.56 -13.56
C THR A 189 24.19 16.66 -13.05
N LEU A 190 25.31 16.63 -13.77
CA LEU A 190 26.51 15.89 -13.38
C LEU A 190 27.33 16.72 -12.39
N GLU A 191 28.33 16.09 -11.73
CA GLU A 191 29.25 16.77 -10.82
C GLU A 191 29.98 17.95 -11.48
N SER A 192 30.33 17.82 -12.76
CA SER A 192 30.96 18.90 -13.55
C SER A 192 30.06 20.10 -13.81
N GLY A 193 28.76 20.05 -13.41
CA GLY A 193 27.78 21.04 -13.75
C GLY A 193 27.13 20.85 -15.14
N LYS A 194 27.65 19.92 -15.96
CA LYS A 194 27.06 19.62 -17.26
C LYS A 194 25.68 18.99 -17.06
N GLN A 195 24.73 19.43 -17.86
CA GLN A 195 23.36 18.89 -17.83
C GLN A 195 23.14 17.87 -18.96
N GLY A 196 22.28 16.92 -18.67
CA GLY A 196 21.73 15.98 -19.63
C GLY A 196 20.22 15.86 -19.47
N ARG A 197 19.59 15.16 -20.40
CA ARG A 197 18.14 14.91 -20.40
C ARG A 197 17.86 13.42 -20.48
N LEU A 198 16.90 12.93 -19.70
CA LEU A 198 16.52 11.51 -19.69
C LEU A 198 16.16 11.02 -21.09
N HIS A 199 15.33 11.76 -21.82
CA HIS A 199 14.88 11.36 -23.16
C HIS A 199 15.99 11.40 -24.21
N GLN A 200 17.11 12.06 -23.95
CA GLN A 200 18.26 12.08 -24.86
C GLN A 200 19.23 10.91 -24.65
N LEU A 201 19.06 10.11 -23.61
CA LEU A 201 19.87 8.93 -23.38
C LEU A 201 19.55 7.84 -24.40
N LYS A 202 20.53 7.51 -25.25
CA LYS A 202 20.38 6.46 -26.26
C LYS A 202 20.92 5.14 -25.72
N ALA A 203 20.03 4.19 -25.48
CA ALA A 203 20.31 2.79 -25.15
C ALA A 203 19.05 1.96 -25.40
N GLU A 204 19.18 0.65 -25.50
CA GLU A 204 18.04 -0.27 -25.58
C GLU A 204 17.22 -0.19 -24.29
N TYR A 205 17.91 -0.14 -23.14
CA TYR A 205 17.32 0.05 -21.82
C TYR A 205 17.96 1.24 -21.09
N THR A 206 17.16 1.97 -20.32
CA THR A 206 17.63 2.96 -19.37
C THR A 206 17.13 2.58 -17.98
N LEU A 207 18.06 2.29 -17.08
CA LEU A 207 17.73 2.05 -15.67
C LEU A 207 17.94 3.36 -14.90
N VAL A 208 16.86 3.95 -14.41
CA VAL A 208 16.90 5.11 -13.51
C VAL A 208 16.85 4.59 -12.09
N PHE A 209 17.79 5.03 -11.27
CA PHE A 209 17.90 4.68 -9.86
C PHE A 209 17.86 5.96 -9.03
N PHE A 210 16.72 6.21 -8.38
CA PHE A 210 16.60 7.27 -7.38
C PHE A 210 17.07 6.75 -6.03
N TYR A 211 17.99 7.47 -5.41
CA TYR A 211 18.66 7.00 -4.21
C TYR A 211 19.07 8.14 -3.27
N ASN A 212 19.24 7.79 -2.00
CA ASN A 212 19.88 8.63 -0.99
C ASN A 212 21.18 7.94 -0.54
N PRO A 213 22.34 8.61 -0.61
CA PRO A 213 23.64 7.99 -0.29
C PRO A 213 23.77 7.53 1.17
N ASP A 214 23.05 8.16 2.14
CA ASP A 214 23.09 7.80 3.56
C ASP A 214 22.07 6.72 3.95
N SER A 215 21.20 6.32 3.04
CA SER A 215 20.25 5.25 3.32
C SER A 215 20.94 3.89 3.28
N GLU A 216 20.90 3.13 4.39
CA GLU A 216 21.45 1.77 4.46
C GLU A 216 20.93 0.89 3.32
N MET A 217 19.63 0.95 3.05
CA MET A 217 19.01 0.19 1.96
C MET A 217 19.57 0.60 0.60
N CYS A 218 19.83 1.88 0.35
CA CYS A 218 20.44 2.35 -0.89
C CYS A 218 21.91 1.91 -1.00
N ILE A 219 22.63 1.87 0.11
CA ILE A 219 24.02 1.38 0.17
C ILE A 219 24.09 -0.11 -0.20
N ASP A 220 23.22 -0.93 0.40
CA ASP A 220 23.17 -2.37 0.13
C ASP A 220 22.80 -2.66 -1.32
N ILE A 221 21.76 -2.04 -1.82
CA ILE A 221 21.32 -2.19 -3.21
C ILE A 221 22.41 -1.72 -4.19
N LYS A 222 23.08 -0.61 -3.91
CA LYS A 222 24.22 -0.13 -4.70
C LYS A 222 25.32 -1.19 -4.80
N GLN A 223 25.63 -1.90 -3.70
CA GLN A 223 26.61 -2.98 -3.72
C GLN A 223 26.14 -4.18 -4.53
N GLU A 224 24.87 -4.58 -4.39
CA GLU A 224 24.30 -5.64 -5.20
C GLU A 224 24.35 -5.30 -6.71
N MET A 225 23.97 -4.08 -7.08
CA MET A 225 24.06 -3.60 -8.46
C MET A 225 25.50 -3.64 -8.99
N LYS A 226 26.49 -3.20 -8.19
CA LYS A 226 27.93 -3.22 -8.55
C LYS A 226 28.44 -4.64 -8.79
N ASN A 227 27.91 -5.62 -8.07
CA ASN A 227 28.31 -7.03 -8.14
C ASN A 227 27.50 -7.83 -9.16
N SER A 228 26.43 -7.27 -9.71
CA SER A 228 25.56 -7.96 -10.68
C SER A 228 26.27 -8.16 -12.01
N VAL A 229 26.62 -9.41 -12.32
CA VAL A 229 27.21 -9.80 -13.63
C VAL A 229 26.28 -9.46 -14.78
N LEU A 230 24.97 -9.63 -14.59
CA LEU A 230 23.96 -9.28 -15.60
C LEU A 230 24.02 -7.78 -15.94
N LEU A 231 23.96 -6.91 -14.91
CA LEU A 231 24.01 -5.47 -15.13
C LEU A 231 25.31 -5.03 -15.78
N GLN A 232 26.44 -5.57 -15.31
CA GLN A 232 27.75 -5.26 -15.89
C GLN A 232 27.83 -5.65 -17.38
N ASN A 233 27.27 -6.78 -17.77
CA ASN A 233 27.24 -7.22 -19.16
C ASN A 233 26.35 -6.31 -20.02
N LEU A 234 25.14 -5.98 -19.56
CA LEU A 234 24.22 -5.08 -20.27
C LEU A 234 24.85 -3.70 -20.50
N VAL A 235 25.52 -3.16 -19.49
CA VAL A 235 26.20 -1.85 -19.57
C VAL A 235 27.42 -1.93 -20.52
N ARG A 236 28.28 -2.95 -20.36
CA ARG A 236 29.49 -3.14 -21.19
C ARG A 236 29.15 -3.32 -22.65
N ASN A 237 28.05 -4.04 -22.96
CA ASN A 237 27.61 -4.26 -24.32
C ASN A 237 26.84 -3.06 -24.92
N GLY A 238 26.69 -1.97 -24.18
CA GLY A 238 25.98 -0.77 -24.62
C GLY A 238 24.44 -0.92 -24.70
N GLN A 239 23.91 -2.04 -24.23
CA GLN A 239 22.47 -2.29 -24.22
C GLN A 239 21.75 -1.49 -23.15
N MET A 240 22.40 -1.21 -22.01
CA MET A 240 21.82 -0.45 -20.90
C MET A 240 22.66 0.74 -20.51
N LYS A 241 21.99 1.86 -20.21
CA LYS A 241 22.54 2.97 -19.44
C LYS A 241 21.91 3.00 -18.06
N VAL A 242 22.75 3.14 -17.04
CA VAL A 242 22.33 3.36 -15.65
C VAL A 242 22.45 4.85 -15.38
N LEU A 243 21.35 5.48 -15.01
CA LEU A 243 21.28 6.86 -14.54
C LEU A 243 20.93 6.84 -13.06
N THR A 244 21.86 7.19 -12.21
CA THR A 244 21.61 7.34 -10.77
C THR A 244 21.32 8.80 -10.48
N VAL A 245 20.27 9.08 -9.74
CA VAL A 245 19.79 10.43 -9.48
C VAL A 245 19.61 10.63 -7.98
N TYR A 246 20.31 11.60 -7.43
CA TYR A 246 20.08 12.09 -6.09
C TYR A 246 19.07 13.24 -6.14
N PRO A 247 17.89 13.10 -5.54
CA PRO A 247 16.83 14.09 -5.70
C PRO A 247 16.84 15.22 -4.67
N ASP A 248 17.64 15.07 -3.58
CA ASP A 248 17.67 16.01 -2.47
C ASP A 248 18.69 17.13 -2.66
N GLU A 249 18.74 18.07 -1.70
CA GLU A 249 19.52 19.31 -1.83
C GLU A 249 20.92 19.27 -1.23
N ASP A 250 21.27 18.26 -0.40
CA ASP A 250 22.61 18.17 0.19
C ASP A 250 23.65 17.64 -0.81
N LEU A 251 24.14 18.55 -1.66
CA LEU A 251 25.16 18.22 -2.65
C LEU A 251 26.53 17.89 -2.03
N ASN A 252 26.80 18.25 -0.79
CA ASN A 252 28.04 17.88 -0.12
C ASN A 252 28.01 16.39 0.23
N LEU A 253 26.90 15.94 0.80
CA LEU A 253 26.65 14.52 1.04
C LEU A 253 26.77 13.72 -0.25
N TRP A 254 26.08 14.12 -1.31
CA TRP A 254 26.14 13.44 -2.61
C TRP A 254 27.55 13.34 -3.16
N ARG A 255 28.34 14.43 -3.14
CA ARG A 255 29.73 14.45 -3.64
C ARG A 255 30.66 13.53 -2.85
N GLN A 256 30.50 13.44 -1.53
CA GLN A 256 31.31 12.56 -0.69
C GLN A 256 31.18 11.08 -1.10
N HIS A 257 30.03 10.68 -1.60
CA HIS A 257 29.74 9.30 -2.00
C HIS A 257 29.95 8.99 -3.50
N LEU A 258 30.35 9.99 -4.31
CA LEU A 258 30.56 9.78 -5.76
C LEU A 258 31.64 8.75 -6.06
N SER A 259 32.71 8.71 -5.28
CA SER A 259 33.81 7.73 -5.46
C SER A 259 33.35 6.27 -5.27
N GLU A 260 32.22 6.05 -4.61
CA GLU A 260 31.64 4.74 -4.42
C GLU A 260 30.83 4.27 -5.64
N MET A 261 30.52 5.14 -6.58
CA MET A 261 29.73 4.83 -7.75
C MET A 261 30.58 4.23 -8.87
N LYS A 262 29.96 3.44 -9.76
CA LYS A 262 30.66 2.96 -10.95
C LYS A 262 30.87 4.12 -11.94
N GLU A 263 32.06 4.23 -12.51
CA GLU A 263 32.39 5.22 -13.54
C GLU A 263 31.55 5.02 -14.83
N SER A 264 31.15 3.78 -15.10
CA SER A 264 30.28 3.45 -16.25
C SER A 264 28.82 3.89 -16.09
N TRP A 265 28.42 4.35 -14.90
CA TRP A 265 27.09 4.88 -14.63
C TRP A 265 27.07 6.40 -14.80
N ILE A 266 25.92 6.94 -15.14
CA ILE A 266 25.69 8.38 -15.19
C ILE A 266 25.26 8.80 -13.78
N ASN A 267 26.21 9.36 -13.01
CA ASN A 267 25.96 9.79 -11.64
C ASN A 267 25.53 11.26 -11.63
N ALA A 268 24.32 11.53 -11.22
CA ALA A 268 23.68 12.82 -11.36
C ALA A 268 22.87 13.22 -10.13
N TYR A 269 22.53 14.49 -10.06
CA TYR A 269 21.59 15.03 -9.07
C TYR A 269 20.52 15.88 -9.74
N ASP A 270 19.39 16.08 -9.04
CA ASP A 270 18.31 16.95 -9.46
C ASP A 270 18.56 18.39 -9.02
N LYS A 271 19.13 19.19 -9.93
CA LYS A 271 19.41 20.60 -9.64
C LYS A 271 18.11 21.40 -9.49
N GLY A 272 17.88 21.93 -8.29
CA GLY A 272 16.69 22.72 -7.97
C GLY A 272 15.49 21.89 -7.61
N GLN A 273 15.67 20.60 -7.35
CA GLN A 273 14.61 19.68 -6.85
C GLN A 273 13.33 19.66 -7.74
N VAL A 274 13.55 19.75 -9.06
CA VAL A 274 12.44 19.82 -10.03
C VAL A 274 11.57 18.57 -10.01
N LEU A 275 12.19 17.40 -9.79
CA LEU A 275 11.47 16.13 -9.71
C LEU A 275 10.49 16.11 -8.54
N THR A 276 10.92 16.62 -7.38
CA THR A 276 10.11 16.69 -6.16
C THR A 276 9.10 17.83 -6.22
N ILE A 277 9.51 19.05 -6.60
CA ILE A 277 8.64 20.23 -6.65
C ILE A 277 7.52 20.04 -7.68
N GLU A 278 7.84 19.55 -8.88
CA GLU A 278 6.85 19.30 -9.93
C GLU A 278 6.20 17.91 -9.82
N GLN A 279 6.62 17.13 -8.82
CA GLN A 279 6.12 15.76 -8.59
C GLN A 279 6.14 14.93 -9.87
N ARG A 280 7.21 15.02 -10.68
CA ARG A 280 7.33 14.31 -11.96
C ARG A 280 7.42 12.81 -11.79
N TYR A 281 8.03 12.39 -10.69
CA TYR A 281 8.11 11.01 -10.22
C TYR A 281 7.60 10.93 -8.79
N ASP A 282 7.05 9.80 -8.41
CA ASP A 282 6.80 9.52 -7.00
C ASP A 282 8.13 9.13 -6.34
N LEU A 283 8.62 9.99 -5.45
CA LEU A 283 9.86 9.79 -4.70
C LEU A 283 9.59 9.65 -3.19
N SER A 284 8.36 9.30 -2.83
CA SER A 284 7.95 9.08 -1.44
C SER A 284 8.66 7.87 -0.80
N SER A 285 9.12 6.94 -1.65
CA SER A 285 9.93 5.78 -1.24
C SER A 285 11.20 5.70 -2.06
N ILE A 286 12.35 5.76 -1.39
CA ILE A 286 13.70 5.61 -1.96
C ILE A 286 14.42 4.52 -1.16
N PRO A 287 15.08 3.56 -1.81
CA PRO A 287 15.44 3.45 -3.23
C PRO A 287 14.28 3.07 -4.15
N SER A 288 14.24 3.65 -5.35
CA SER A 288 13.24 3.36 -6.37
C SER A 288 13.89 3.19 -7.75
N PHE A 289 13.40 2.21 -8.54
CA PHE A 289 13.88 1.95 -9.88
C PHE A 289 12.78 2.17 -10.92
N TYR A 290 13.19 2.81 -12.03
CA TYR A 290 12.42 2.83 -13.27
C TYR A 290 13.24 2.17 -14.36
N LEU A 291 12.70 1.11 -14.99
CA LEU A 291 13.29 0.54 -16.19
C LEU A 291 12.53 1.05 -17.41
N LEU A 292 13.23 1.64 -18.35
CA LEU A 292 12.67 2.23 -19.55
C LEU A 292 13.24 1.54 -20.79
N ASP A 293 12.42 1.40 -21.83
CA ASP A 293 12.88 0.94 -23.14
C ASP A 293 13.61 2.04 -23.94
N LYS A 294 13.97 1.75 -25.18
CA LYS A 294 14.66 2.69 -26.09
C LYS A 294 13.85 3.96 -26.37
N ASP A 295 12.50 3.87 -26.36
CA ASP A 295 11.57 4.98 -26.61
C ASP A 295 11.16 5.69 -25.32
N LYS A 296 11.76 5.29 -24.20
CA LYS A 296 11.49 5.78 -22.84
C LYS A 296 10.09 5.40 -22.34
N LYS A 297 9.50 4.31 -22.84
CA LYS A 297 8.33 3.73 -22.23
C LYS A 297 8.73 3.00 -20.95
N VAL A 298 7.92 3.14 -19.94
CA VAL A 298 8.13 2.49 -18.64
C VAL A 298 7.86 0.99 -18.77
N LEU A 299 8.86 0.18 -18.48
CA LEU A 299 8.78 -1.27 -18.39
C LEU A 299 8.59 -1.73 -16.94
N LEU A 300 9.26 -1.04 -16.00
CA LEU A 300 9.09 -1.21 -14.56
C LEU A 300 9.00 0.17 -13.92
N LYS A 301 8.09 0.32 -12.96
CA LYS A 301 7.84 1.53 -12.18
C LYS A 301 7.94 1.21 -10.69
N ASP A 302 8.62 2.08 -9.93
CA ASP A 302 8.80 1.94 -8.47
C ASP A 302 9.16 0.50 -8.08
N ALA A 303 10.06 -0.07 -8.88
CA ALA A 303 10.48 -1.44 -8.73
C ALA A 303 11.60 -1.57 -7.68
N ASP A 304 11.67 -2.73 -7.05
CA ASP A 304 12.85 -3.12 -6.29
C ASP A 304 13.93 -3.72 -7.20
N TRP A 305 15.13 -3.90 -6.65
CA TRP A 305 16.26 -4.45 -7.40
C TRP A 305 16.01 -5.89 -7.88
N ARG A 306 15.27 -6.69 -7.13
CA ARG A 306 14.93 -8.09 -7.51
C ARG A 306 14.01 -8.11 -8.72
N GLN A 307 13.03 -7.22 -8.77
CA GLN A 307 12.13 -7.08 -9.92
C GLN A 307 12.90 -6.70 -11.19
N VAL A 308 13.88 -5.79 -11.08
CA VAL A 308 14.78 -5.44 -12.19
C VAL A 308 15.55 -6.67 -12.69
N LEU A 309 16.12 -7.47 -11.78
CA LEU A 309 16.82 -8.70 -12.15
C LEU A 309 15.91 -9.75 -12.76
N GLN A 310 14.69 -9.89 -12.27
CA GLN A 310 13.71 -10.84 -12.80
C GLN A 310 13.24 -10.49 -14.20
N PHE A 311 13.15 -9.22 -14.54
CA PHE A 311 12.78 -8.75 -15.87
C PHE A 311 13.68 -9.33 -16.96
N PHE A 312 14.97 -9.44 -16.71
CA PHE A 312 15.97 -9.95 -17.67
C PHE A 312 16.22 -11.47 -17.58
N LYS A 313 15.54 -12.19 -16.68
CA LYS A 313 15.64 -13.65 -16.57
C LYS A 313 14.59 -14.39 -17.41
N LYS A 314 13.65 -13.65 -17.96
CA LYS A 314 12.64 -14.17 -18.90
C LYS A 314 13.24 -14.21 -20.30
#